data_640321d1d6fdfd65bd803c770b4f9e4d
#
_entry.id   640321d1d6fdfd65bd803c770b4f9e4d
#
_cell.length_a   1.000
_cell.length_b   1.000
_cell.length_c   1.000
_cell.angle_alpha   90.00
_cell.angle_beta   90.00
_cell.angle_gamma   90.00
#
_symmetry.space_group_name_H-M   'P 1'
#
loop_
_entity.id
_entity.type
_entity.pdbx_description
1 polymer ?
#
loop_
_entity_poly.entity_id
_entity_poly.type
_entity_poly.pdbx_seq_one_letter_code
_entity_poly.pdbx_strand_id
1 'polypeptide(L)'
;MVAGAVYYATKETSLNSLGGLARNMKYTTIFFIIGLLAISGIPPMNGFASKLLIYESTYQLNPIISIIAILSSIMLLAVFVKIFQSVFLGPKLKKFDNVKEVPKSMLIAMGIIASIIIFFGLFPDLIITNLVETAVNALIHPENYLQWLTGGL
;
A
#
# COMPACT_ATOMS: atom_id res chain seq x y z
N MET A 1 4.97 1.78 8.78
CA MET A 1 5.47 0.77 9.74
C MET A 1 6.85 0.21 9.34
N VAL A 2 7.07 -0.29 8.12
CA VAL A 2 8.37 -0.84 7.71
C VAL A 2 9.52 0.17 7.85
N ALA A 3 9.34 1.43 7.43
CA ALA A 3 10.37 2.47 7.63
C ALA A 3 10.71 2.68 9.11
N GLY A 4 9.69 2.64 10.00
CA GLY A 4 9.90 2.67 11.44
C GLY A 4 10.65 1.44 11.96
N ALA A 5 10.39 0.26 11.40
CA ALA A 5 11.10 -0.97 11.74
C ALA A 5 12.59 -0.90 11.33
N VAL A 6 12.86 -0.41 10.12
CA VAL A 6 14.25 -0.18 9.66
C VAL A 6 14.96 0.82 10.56
N TYR A 7 14.32 1.94 10.89
CA TYR A 7 14.89 2.93 11.80
C TYR A 7 15.13 2.37 13.21
N TYR A 8 14.18 1.59 13.74
CA TYR A 8 14.34 0.95 15.06
C TYR A 8 15.58 0.07 15.12
N ALA A 9 15.83 -0.71 14.04
CA ALA A 9 16.94 -1.65 13.98
C ALA A 9 18.28 -0.99 13.64
N THR A 10 18.31 0.04 12.80
CA THR A 10 19.54 0.64 12.25
C THR A 10 19.89 1.99 12.86
N LYS A 11 18.89 2.71 13.41
CA LYS A 11 18.99 4.11 13.88
C LYS A 11 19.42 5.10 12.77
N GLU A 12 19.24 4.71 11.51
CA GLU A 12 19.57 5.51 10.34
C GLU A 12 18.32 5.94 9.59
N THR A 13 18.34 7.16 9.06
CA THR A 13 17.25 7.75 8.27
C THR A 13 17.65 7.99 6.81
N SER A 14 18.96 8.07 6.52
CA SER A 14 19.45 8.34 5.20
C SER A 14 19.50 7.07 4.35
N LEU A 15 18.87 7.10 3.18
CA LEU A 15 18.88 5.98 2.23
C LEU A 15 20.30 5.63 1.74
N ASN A 16 21.19 6.63 1.68
CA ASN A 16 22.56 6.44 1.22
C ASN A 16 23.43 5.69 2.24
N SER A 17 23.06 5.70 3.50
CA SER A 17 23.77 5.00 4.59
C SER A 17 23.18 3.62 4.90
N LEU A 18 22.11 3.22 4.22
CA LEU A 18 21.45 1.92 4.35
C LEU A 18 21.87 0.99 3.19
N GLY A 19 21.86 -0.32 3.45
CA GLY A 19 22.12 -1.33 2.40
C GLY A 19 22.15 -2.75 2.93
N GLY A 20 21.74 -3.71 2.08
CA GLY A 20 21.87 -5.13 2.34
C GLY A 20 21.05 -5.71 3.48
N LEU A 21 20.02 -5.00 3.96
CA LEU A 21 19.21 -5.38 5.12
C LEU A 21 18.34 -6.62 4.90
N ALA A 22 18.07 -7.00 3.66
CA ALA A 22 17.25 -8.19 3.35
C ALA A 22 17.78 -9.48 3.97
N ARG A 23 19.07 -9.58 4.20
CA ARG A 23 19.69 -10.76 4.82
C ARG A 23 19.41 -10.87 6.31
N ASN A 24 19.36 -9.74 6.99
CA ASN A 24 19.25 -9.65 8.43
C ASN A 24 17.79 -9.42 8.89
N MET A 25 16.96 -8.80 8.04
CA MET A 25 15.56 -8.42 8.31
C MET A 25 14.63 -9.03 7.27
N LYS A 26 14.57 -10.35 7.19
CA LYS A 26 13.84 -11.10 6.14
C LYS A 26 12.33 -10.82 6.19
N TYR A 27 11.72 -10.88 7.37
CA TYR A 27 10.27 -10.66 7.52
C TYR A 27 9.89 -9.22 7.22
N THR A 28 10.67 -8.25 7.71
CA THR A 28 10.48 -6.83 7.39
C THR A 28 10.59 -6.59 5.88
N THR A 29 11.52 -7.26 5.20
CA THR A 29 11.68 -7.20 3.74
C THR A 29 10.45 -7.70 3.00
N ILE A 30 9.88 -8.84 3.42
CA ILE A 30 8.65 -9.40 2.83
C ILE A 30 7.49 -8.41 2.98
N PHE A 31 7.30 -7.85 4.17
CA PHE A 31 6.25 -6.86 4.41
C PHE A 31 6.43 -5.58 3.58
N PHE A 32 7.68 -5.18 3.33
CA PHE A 32 7.96 -4.07 2.43
C PHE A 32 7.54 -4.39 1.00
N ILE A 33 7.86 -5.59 0.48
CA ILE A 33 7.48 -6.03 -0.86
C ILE A 33 5.95 -6.07 -1.01
N ILE A 34 5.22 -6.61 -0.03
CA ILE A 34 3.76 -6.62 -0.04
C ILE A 34 3.21 -5.19 -0.12
N GLY A 35 3.73 -4.27 0.70
CA GLY A 35 3.34 -2.87 0.68
C GLY A 35 3.69 -2.18 -0.64
N LEU A 36 4.87 -2.45 -1.22
CA LEU A 36 5.30 -1.94 -2.51
C LEU A 36 4.34 -2.37 -3.62
N LEU A 37 4.01 -3.66 -3.69
CA LEU A 37 3.08 -4.19 -4.69
C LEU A 37 1.67 -3.59 -4.53
N ALA A 38 1.21 -3.41 -3.28
CA ALA A 38 -0.08 -2.82 -2.99
C ALA A 38 -0.16 -1.35 -3.43
N ILE A 39 0.83 -0.54 -3.08
CA ILE A 39 0.89 0.89 -3.46
C ILE A 39 1.07 1.04 -4.97
N SER A 40 1.85 0.17 -5.60
CA SER A 40 2.06 0.19 -7.06
C SER A 40 0.81 -0.18 -7.85
N GLY A 41 -0.13 -0.89 -7.22
CA GLY A 41 -1.34 -1.36 -7.89
C GLY A 41 -1.06 -2.54 -8.81
N ILE A 42 -0.22 -3.48 -8.36
CA ILE A 42 0.06 -4.72 -9.09
C ILE A 42 -0.88 -5.82 -8.58
N PRO A 43 -1.55 -6.58 -9.49
CA PRO A 43 -2.34 -7.74 -9.06
C PRO A 43 -1.48 -8.75 -8.27
N PRO A 44 -2.00 -9.42 -7.26
CA PRO A 44 -3.37 -9.47 -6.74
C PRO A 44 -3.62 -8.55 -5.53
N MET A 45 -2.96 -7.39 -5.44
CA MET A 45 -3.08 -6.50 -4.30
C MET A 45 -4.29 -5.55 -4.42
N ASN A 46 -4.83 -5.11 -3.26
CA ASN A 46 -6.00 -4.23 -3.19
C ASN A 46 -5.84 -2.90 -3.95
N GLY A 47 -4.61 -2.37 -4.06
CA GLY A 47 -4.31 -1.16 -4.82
C GLY A 47 -4.57 -1.27 -6.32
N PHE A 48 -4.62 -2.47 -6.89
CA PHE A 48 -4.92 -2.69 -8.30
C PHE A 48 -6.37 -2.34 -8.61
N ALA A 49 -7.34 -2.90 -7.89
CA ALA A 49 -8.76 -2.69 -8.12
C ALA A 49 -9.14 -1.21 -8.00
N SER A 50 -8.69 -0.53 -6.94
CA SER A 50 -8.98 0.90 -6.74
C SER A 50 -8.36 1.79 -7.82
N LYS A 51 -7.13 1.52 -8.27
CA LYS A 51 -6.52 2.28 -9.36
C LYS A 51 -7.20 2.05 -10.70
N LEU A 52 -7.60 0.80 -10.98
CA LEU A 52 -8.33 0.47 -12.20
C LEU A 52 -9.63 1.26 -12.30
N LEU A 53 -10.41 1.32 -11.22
CA LEU A 53 -11.63 2.13 -11.16
C LEU A 53 -11.37 3.63 -11.39
N ILE A 54 -10.29 4.16 -10.79
CA ILE A 54 -9.89 5.56 -10.99
C ILE A 54 -9.51 5.81 -12.45
N TYR A 55 -8.74 4.92 -13.07
CA TYR A 55 -8.34 5.09 -14.48
C TYR A 55 -9.52 5.01 -15.43
N GLU A 56 -10.46 4.09 -15.20
CA GLU A 56 -11.67 3.95 -15.99
C GLU A 56 -12.57 5.19 -15.87
N SER A 57 -12.85 5.63 -14.63
CA SER A 57 -13.68 6.81 -14.37
C SER A 57 -13.07 8.09 -14.96
N THR A 58 -11.76 8.28 -14.80
CA THR A 58 -11.08 9.47 -15.36
C THR A 58 -10.97 9.41 -16.88
N TYR A 59 -10.85 8.21 -17.47
CA TYR A 59 -10.83 8.05 -18.92
C TYR A 59 -12.14 8.47 -19.56
N GLN A 60 -13.29 8.15 -18.96
CA GLN A 60 -14.60 8.58 -19.43
C GLN A 60 -14.77 10.10 -19.39
N LEU A 61 -14.16 10.77 -18.42
CA LEU A 61 -14.20 12.24 -18.31
C LEU A 61 -13.21 12.91 -19.25
N ASN A 62 -11.96 12.49 -19.23
CA ASN A 62 -10.89 13.01 -20.07
C ASN A 62 -9.73 12.00 -20.19
N PRO A 63 -9.46 11.45 -21.37
CA PRO A 63 -8.38 10.47 -21.57
C PRO A 63 -6.99 10.97 -21.16
N ILE A 64 -6.72 12.27 -21.30
CA ILE A 64 -5.42 12.86 -20.96
C ILE A 64 -5.15 12.73 -19.44
N ILE A 65 -6.17 12.95 -18.61
CA ILE A 65 -6.06 12.83 -17.15
C ILE A 65 -5.75 11.38 -16.76
N SER A 66 -6.40 10.41 -17.40
CA SER A 66 -6.15 8.98 -17.18
C SER A 66 -4.71 8.60 -17.54
N ILE A 67 -4.18 9.09 -18.66
CA ILE A 67 -2.78 8.85 -19.04
C ILE A 67 -1.81 9.42 -17.99
N ILE A 68 -2.05 10.63 -17.51
CA ILE A 68 -1.22 11.25 -16.46
C ILE A 68 -1.26 10.42 -15.18
N ALA A 69 -2.44 9.93 -14.79
CA ALA A 69 -2.61 9.10 -13.60
C ALA A 69 -1.84 7.76 -13.73
N ILE A 70 -1.86 7.12 -14.89
CA ILE A 70 -1.09 5.91 -15.17
C ILE A 70 0.42 6.19 -15.10
N LEU A 71 0.89 7.24 -15.75
CA LEU A 71 2.30 7.65 -15.72
C LEU A 71 2.78 7.92 -14.28
N SER A 72 1.96 8.61 -13.48
CA SER A 72 2.25 8.88 -12.07
C SER A 72 2.39 7.57 -11.25
N SER A 73 1.58 6.56 -11.54
CA SER A 73 1.68 5.25 -10.88
C SER A 73 2.94 4.49 -11.26
N ILE A 74 3.39 4.59 -12.51
CA ILE A 74 4.65 4.01 -12.96
C ILE A 74 5.84 4.70 -12.26
N MET A 75 5.82 6.02 -12.17
CA MET A 75 6.84 6.77 -11.43
C MET A 75 6.88 6.38 -9.95
N LEU A 76 5.72 6.22 -9.33
CA LEU A 76 5.61 5.78 -7.94
C LEU A 76 6.25 4.40 -7.75
N LEU A 77 5.95 3.45 -8.63
CA LEU A 77 6.59 2.12 -8.64
C LEU A 77 8.12 2.24 -8.72
N ALA A 78 8.63 3.04 -9.66
CA ALA A 78 10.07 3.23 -9.84
C ALA A 78 10.76 3.78 -8.58
N VAL A 79 10.13 4.73 -7.90
CA VAL A 79 10.64 5.28 -6.63
C VAL A 79 10.69 4.20 -5.54
N PHE A 80 9.61 3.42 -5.36
CA PHE A 80 9.59 2.36 -4.34
C PHE A 80 10.58 1.23 -4.65
N VAL A 81 10.75 0.85 -5.91
CA VAL A 81 11.76 -0.12 -6.34
C VAL A 81 13.17 0.40 -6.03
N LYS A 82 13.45 1.68 -6.29
CA LYS A 82 14.72 2.31 -5.96
C LYS A 82 14.99 2.28 -4.45
N ILE A 83 13.99 2.59 -3.63
CA ILE A 83 14.10 2.50 -2.16
C ILE A 83 14.39 1.05 -1.75
N PHE A 84 13.67 0.09 -2.31
CA PHE A 84 13.87 -1.34 -2.04
C PHE A 84 15.29 -1.79 -2.37
N GLN A 85 15.78 -1.42 -3.55
CA GLN A 85 17.15 -1.75 -3.97
C GLN A 85 18.19 -1.11 -3.04
N SER A 86 18.03 0.16 -2.69
CA SER A 86 18.98 0.87 -1.83
C SER A 86 19.03 0.28 -0.42
N VAL A 87 17.86 0.06 0.21
CA VAL A 87 17.79 -0.33 1.62
C VAL A 87 18.01 -1.83 1.82
N PHE A 88 17.34 -2.65 1.00
CA PHE A 88 17.28 -4.09 1.23
C PHE A 88 18.27 -4.89 0.38
N LEU A 89 18.48 -4.52 -0.88
CA LEU A 89 19.36 -5.24 -1.82
C LEU A 89 20.73 -4.59 -2.01
N GLY A 90 20.95 -3.41 -1.47
CA GLY A 90 22.21 -2.68 -1.59
C GLY A 90 23.42 -3.47 -1.04
N PRO A 91 24.65 -2.95 -1.22
CA PRO A 91 25.85 -3.61 -0.73
C PRO A 91 25.78 -3.82 0.78
N LYS A 92 26.26 -4.97 1.22
CA LYS A 92 26.31 -5.31 2.64
C LYS A 92 27.29 -4.37 3.35
N LEU A 93 26.78 -3.52 4.22
CA LEU A 93 27.61 -2.63 5.03
C LEU A 93 27.97 -3.35 6.34
N LYS A 94 29.28 -3.42 6.66
CA LYS A 94 29.78 -4.05 7.90
C LYS A 94 29.12 -3.48 9.17
N LYS A 95 28.68 -2.22 9.11
CA LYS A 95 27.96 -1.54 10.19
C LYS A 95 26.66 -2.28 10.60
N PHE A 96 26.02 -3.01 9.69
CA PHE A 96 24.74 -3.69 9.91
C PHE A 96 24.86 -5.22 10.04
N ASP A 97 26.07 -5.76 10.17
CA ASP A 97 26.26 -7.21 10.36
C ASP A 97 25.57 -7.77 11.60
N ASN A 98 25.46 -6.98 12.65
CA ASN A 98 24.83 -7.34 13.92
C ASN A 98 23.37 -6.90 14.04
N VAL A 99 22.79 -6.27 13.02
CA VAL A 99 21.39 -5.88 13.02
C VAL A 99 20.53 -7.13 13.01
N LYS A 100 19.61 -7.21 13.95
CA LYS A 100 18.63 -8.30 14.07
C LYS A 100 17.26 -7.83 13.58
N GLU A 101 16.40 -8.80 13.31
CA GLU A 101 15.00 -8.55 13.01
C GLU A 101 14.33 -7.78 14.17
N VAL A 102 13.30 -7.01 13.86
CA VAL A 102 12.54 -6.25 14.84
C VAL A 102 11.77 -7.14 15.81
N PRO A 103 11.35 -6.62 16.98
CA PRO A 103 10.57 -7.37 17.96
C PRO A 103 9.31 -7.99 17.36
N LYS A 104 8.92 -9.15 17.90
CA LYS A 104 7.74 -9.91 17.43
C LYS A 104 6.45 -9.07 17.40
N SER A 105 6.26 -8.14 18.33
CA SER A 105 5.11 -7.24 18.36
C SER A 105 5.00 -6.38 17.10
N MET A 106 6.12 -5.85 16.59
CA MET A 106 6.13 -5.08 15.35
C MET A 106 5.88 -5.97 14.13
N LEU A 107 6.43 -7.20 14.12
CA LEU A 107 6.20 -8.17 13.06
C LEU A 107 4.72 -8.59 12.99
N ILE A 108 4.09 -8.85 14.14
CA ILE A 108 2.67 -9.20 14.22
C ILE A 108 1.81 -8.06 13.66
N ALA A 109 2.07 -6.81 14.07
CA ALA A 109 1.33 -5.66 13.57
C ALA A 109 1.48 -5.48 12.05
N MET A 110 2.70 -5.63 11.51
CA MET A 110 2.93 -5.60 10.06
C MET A 110 2.26 -6.79 9.35
N GLY A 111 2.28 -7.97 9.98
CA GLY A 111 1.63 -9.17 9.47
C GLY A 111 0.11 -9.02 9.35
N ILE A 112 -0.54 -8.45 10.36
CA ILE A 112 -1.99 -8.17 10.33
C ILE A 112 -2.32 -7.24 9.16
N ILE A 113 -1.58 -6.14 9.01
CA ILE A 113 -1.80 -5.19 7.91
C ILE A 113 -1.55 -5.85 6.55
N ALA A 114 -0.48 -6.63 6.41
CA ALA A 114 -0.18 -7.37 5.18
C ALA A 114 -1.28 -8.37 4.82
N SER A 115 -1.81 -9.08 5.82
CA SER A 115 -2.92 -10.03 5.63
C SER A 115 -4.20 -9.32 5.15
N ILE A 116 -4.52 -8.17 5.73
CA ILE A 116 -5.65 -7.33 5.31
C ILE A 116 -5.48 -6.87 3.86
N ILE A 117 -4.28 -6.39 3.49
CA ILE A 117 -3.96 -5.95 2.13
C ILE A 117 -4.18 -7.08 1.11
N ILE A 118 -3.68 -8.28 1.42
CA ILE A 118 -3.82 -9.44 0.54
C ILE A 118 -5.28 -9.89 0.47
N PHE A 119 -5.96 -9.97 1.61
CA PHE A 119 -7.37 -10.39 1.66
C PHE A 119 -8.26 -9.49 0.79
N PHE A 120 -8.16 -8.19 0.95
CA PHE A 120 -8.92 -7.24 0.14
C PHE A 120 -8.45 -7.14 -1.32
N GLY A 121 -7.22 -7.54 -1.60
CA GLY A 121 -6.73 -7.66 -2.97
C GLY A 121 -7.31 -8.86 -3.71
N LEU A 122 -7.50 -9.98 -3.00
CA LEU A 122 -8.07 -11.20 -3.57
C LEU A 122 -9.60 -11.15 -3.69
N PHE A 123 -10.26 -10.38 -2.81
CA PHE A 123 -11.72 -10.25 -2.77
C PHE A 123 -12.16 -8.79 -2.89
N PRO A 124 -11.85 -8.09 -4.01
CA PRO A 124 -12.21 -6.68 -4.19
C PRO A 124 -13.72 -6.44 -4.20
N ASP A 125 -14.49 -7.39 -4.72
CA ASP A 125 -15.95 -7.30 -4.81
C ASP A 125 -16.63 -7.12 -3.46
N LEU A 126 -16.08 -7.72 -2.39
CA LEU A 126 -16.62 -7.54 -1.04
C LEU A 126 -16.61 -6.08 -0.58
N ILE A 127 -15.61 -5.31 -0.98
CA ILE A 127 -15.52 -3.89 -0.64
C ILE A 127 -16.37 -3.06 -1.60
N ILE A 128 -16.28 -3.35 -2.90
CA ILE A 128 -16.97 -2.58 -3.93
C ILE A 128 -18.47 -2.67 -3.71
N THR A 129 -19.03 -3.88 -3.63
CA THR A 129 -20.46 -4.08 -3.53
C THR A 129 -21.05 -3.64 -2.18
N ASN A 130 -20.39 -3.97 -1.06
CA ASN A 130 -20.97 -3.73 0.25
C ASN A 130 -20.68 -2.35 0.85
N LEU A 131 -19.53 -1.74 0.50
CA LEU A 131 -19.11 -0.47 1.09
C LEU A 131 -19.17 0.68 0.07
N VAL A 132 -18.61 0.48 -1.12
CA VAL A 132 -18.52 1.56 -2.10
C VAL A 132 -19.87 1.87 -2.72
N GLU A 133 -20.64 0.87 -3.16
CA GLU A 133 -21.97 1.08 -3.73
C GLU A 133 -22.92 1.69 -2.70
N THR A 134 -22.88 1.23 -1.44
CA THR A 134 -23.69 1.81 -0.37
C THR A 134 -23.33 3.26 -0.10
N ALA A 135 -22.03 3.61 -0.07
CA ALA A 135 -21.58 4.97 0.11
C ALA A 135 -21.94 5.87 -1.09
N VAL A 136 -21.79 5.37 -2.31
CA VAL A 136 -22.16 6.08 -3.54
C VAL A 136 -23.66 6.34 -3.58
N ASN A 137 -24.49 5.35 -3.25
CA ASN A 137 -25.94 5.51 -3.19
C ASN A 137 -26.37 6.55 -2.14
N ALA A 138 -25.71 6.59 -0.98
CA ALA A 138 -25.95 7.62 0.03
C ALA A 138 -25.59 9.04 -0.43
N LEU A 139 -24.59 9.17 -1.30
CA LEU A 139 -24.16 10.47 -1.87
C LEU A 139 -25.04 10.92 -3.03
N ILE A 140 -25.48 9.99 -3.89
CA ILE A 140 -26.31 10.31 -5.07
C ILE A 140 -27.76 10.57 -4.67
N HIS A 141 -28.23 9.88 -3.63
CA HIS A 141 -29.59 9.96 -3.10
C HIS A 141 -29.64 10.42 -1.64
N PRO A 142 -29.22 11.67 -1.34
CA PRO A 142 -29.22 12.19 0.02
C PRO A 142 -30.61 12.25 0.64
N GLU A 143 -31.67 12.36 -0.18
CA GLU A 143 -33.07 12.32 0.24
C GLU A 143 -33.43 11.03 0.98
N ASN A 144 -32.92 9.89 0.57
CA ASN A 144 -33.18 8.61 1.23
C ASN A 144 -32.57 8.56 2.64
N TYR A 145 -31.41 9.18 2.81
CA TYR A 145 -30.73 9.27 4.09
C TYR A 145 -31.44 10.24 5.05
N LEU A 146 -31.93 11.37 4.53
CA LEU A 146 -32.70 12.36 5.30
C LEU A 146 -34.04 11.79 5.75
N GLN A 147 -34.74 11.04 4.89
CA GLN A 147 -35.99 10.35 5.26
C GLN A 147 -35.77 9.34 6.40
N TRP A 148 -34.65 8.66 6.40
CA TRP A 148 -34.31 7.71 7.46
C TRP A 148 -34.02 8.41 8.81
N LEU A 149 -33.34 9.57 8.78
CA LEU A 149 -33.06 10.38 9.97
C LEU A 149 -34.29 11.11 10.52
N THR A 150 -35.24 11.52 9.65
CA THR A 150 -36.44 12.25 10.04
C THR A 150 -37.61 11.33 10.43
N GLY A 151 -37.42 10.01 10.42
CA GLY A 151 -38.39 9.02 10.84
C GLY A 151 -39.62 8.90 9.93
N GLY A 152 -39.49 9.29 8.64
CA GLY A 152 -40.54 9.08 7.65
C GLY A 152 -41.80 9.89 7.93
N LEU A 153 -41.65 11.19 8.28
CA LEU A 153 -42.77 12.14 8.35
C LEU A 153 -43.29 12.49 6.98
#